data_5d65f6174ce3d6bbf768d6ad1cc6c127
#
_entry.id   5d65f6174ce3d6bbf768d6ad1cc6c127
#
_cell.length_a   1.000
_cell.length_b   1.000
_cell.length_c   1.000
_cell.angle_alpha   90.00
_cell.angle_beta   90.00
_cell.angle_gamma   90.00
#
_symmetry.space_group_name_H-M   'P 1'
#
loop_
_entity.id
_entity.type
_entity.pdbx_description
1 polymer ?
#
loop_
_entity_poly.entity_id
_entity_poly.type
_entity_poly.pdbx_seq_one_letter_code
_entity_poly.pdbx_strand_id
1 'polypeptide(L)'
;MNQTDEPLPFERKVREFITRNSLIRGGSPVIIGLSGGADSVALTMVLHRLGFACRAAHCNFHLRGEESDRDEHFVRQLTSSLDIELDTVHFDVKKYIAEAKRPTSLEMACRELRYDWFRELRHNFNAQAVAIAHNADDNIETVLLNMLRGTGITGLRGMLPLNNDSVIRPLLSVYRQEIEAYLEAIGVGFVTDSTNHESEFGRNKLRNKVLPILFSLFPDGKKGMTNTLSLMRQANEFYTDSIN
;
A
#
# COMPACT_ATOMS: atom_id res chain seq x y z
N MET A 1 -29.97 3.64 8.07
CA MET A 1 -29.04 2.52 8.45
C MET A 1 -29.88 1.25 8.44
N ASN A 2 -29.85 0.54 7.35
CA ASN A 2 -30.49 -0.77 7.20
C ASN A 2 -29.45 -1.77 6.74
N GLN A 3 -29.56 -2.94 7.32
CA GLN A 3 -28.80 -4.19 7.11
C GLN A 3 -27.52 -4.30 7.92
N THR A 4 -27.56 -5.26 8.83
CA THR A 4 -26.48 -5.99 9.42
C THR A 4 -25.69 -6.70 8.30
N ASP A 5 -24.90 -5.96 7.54
CA ASP A 5 -24.01 -6.56 6.56
C ASP A 5 -22.88 -7.25 7.31
N GLU A 6 -23.01 -8.57 7.41
CA GLU A 6 -21.89 -9.40 7.84
C GLU A 6 -20.67 -9.07 6.96
N PRO A 7 -19.49 -8.82 7.54
CA PRO A 7 -18.33 -8.42 6.76
C PRO A 7 -18.05 -9.43 5.65
N LEU A 8 -17.78 -8.93 4.45
CA LEU A 8 -17.43 -9.75 3.30
C LEU A 8 -16.16 -10.61 3.59
N PRO A 9 -15.96 -11.73 2.90
CA PRO A 9 -14.78 -12.58 3.11
C PRO A 9 -13.45 -11.80 3.04
N PHE A 10 -13.35 -10.86 2.10
CA PHE A 10 -12.20 -9.94 1.97
C PHE A 10 -12.01 -9.07 3.23
N GLU A 11 -13.09 -8.47 3.73
CA GLU A 11 -13.07 -7.61 4.92
C GLU A 11 -12.69 -8.40 6.18
N ARG A 12 -13.23 -9.62 6.31
CA ARG A 12 -12.84 -10.52 7.42
C ARG A 12 -11.35 -10.85 7.39
N LYS A 13 -10.81 -11.20 6.22
CA LYS A 13 -9.38 -11.51 6.03
C LYS A 13 -8.49 -10.33 6.40
N VAL A 14 -8.85 -9.11 5.97
CA VAL A 14 -8.11 -7.88 6.31
C VAL A 14 -8.22 -7.57 7.81
N ARG A 15 -9.41 -7.68 8.40
CA ARG A 15 -9.63 -7.49 9.85
C ARG A 15 -8.80 -8.45 10.69
N GLU A 16 -8.78 -9.73 10.35
CA GLU A 16 -7.96 -10.74 11.01
C GLU A 16 -6.47 -10.40 10.93
N PHE A 17 -6.01 -9.95 9.77
CA PHE A 17 -4.63 -9.54 9.59
C PHE A 17 -4.27 -8.30 10.43
N ILE A 18 -5.14 -7.29 10.47
CA ILE A 18 -4.99 -6.11 11.33
C ILE A 18 -4.89 -6.52 12.79
N THR A 19 -5.80 -7.39 13.25
CA THR A 19 -5.86 -7.84 14.65
C THR A 19 -4.62 -8.66 15.03
N ARG A 20 -4.26 -9.66 14.21
CA ARG A 20 -3.10 -10.54 14.45
C ARG A 20 -1.79 -9.78 14.55
N ASN A 21 -1.64 -8.71 13.76
CA ASN A 21 -0.42 -7.91 13.73
C ASN A 21 -0.53 -6.63 14.58
N SER A 22 -1.63 -6.44 15.33
CA SER A 22 -1.88 -5.26 16.18
C SER A 22 -1.67 -3.93 15.44
N LEU A 23 -2.11 -3.84 14.18
CA LEU A 23 -1.82 -2.71 13.29
C LEU A 23 -2.61 -1.45 13.66
N ILE A 24 -3.85 -1.62 14.10
CA ILE A 24 -4.76 -0.52 14.46
C ILE A 24 -5.34 -0.80 15.85
N ARG A 25 -5.21 0.16 16.73
CA ARG A 25 -5.85 0.17 18.06
C ARG A 25 -7.04 1.11 18.04
N GLY A 26 -8.05 0.87 18.87
CA GLY A 26 -9.21 1.76 18.95
C GLY A 26 -8.86 3.18 19.41
N GLY A 27 -9.64 4.17 18.96
CA GLY A 27 -9.66 5.53 19.51
C GLY A 27 -8.97 6.61 18.69
N SER A 28 -7.82 6.35 18.06
CA SER A 28 -7.13 7.37 17.24
C SER A 28 -7.31 7.09 15.75
N PRO A 29 -7.38 8.13 14.90
CA PRO A 29 -7.56 7.96 13.47
C PRO A 29 -6.34 7.30 12.80
N VAL A 30 -6.58 6.72 11.63
CA VAL A 30 -5.56 6.23 10.70
C VAL A 30 -5.56 7.13 9.47
N ILE A 31 -4.39 7.59 9.07
CA ILE A 31 -4.23 8.30 7.79
C ILE A 31 -4.08 7.27 6.68
N ILE A 32 -4.86 7.38 5.63
CA ILE A 32 -4.82 6.49 4.47
C ILE A 32 -4.18 7.21 3.30
N GLY A 33 -3.07 6.69 2.80
CA GLY A 33 -2.49 7.17 1.54
C GLY A 33 -3.38 6.73 0.37
N LEU A 34 -4.17 7.65 -0.18
CA LEU A 34 -5.17 7.40 -1.21
C LEU A 34 -4.74 8.01 -2.55
N SER A 35 -4.29 7.16 -3.48
CA SER A 35 -3.88 7.58 -4.83
C SER A 35 -5.01 7.56 -5.86
N GLY A 36 -6.13 6.90 -5.57
CA GLY A 36 -7.23 6.66 -6.50
C GLY A 36 -7.14 5.31 -7.23
N GLY A 37 -5.98 4.66 -7.23
CA GLY A 37 -5.83 3.31 -7.80
C GLY A 37 -6.50 2.23 -6.95
N ALA A 38 -6.78 1.06 -7.56
CA ALA A 38 -7.57 -0.01 -6.96
C ALA A 38 -7.13 -0.40 -5.53
N ASP A 39 -5.82 -0.56 -5.29
CA ASP A 39 -5.33 -0.98 -3.98
C ASP A 39 -5.65 0.06 -2.90
N SER A 40 -5.43 1.35 -3.19
CA SER A 40 -5.68 2.44 -2.25
C SER A 40 -7.18 2.68 -2.02
N VAL A 41 -8.00 2.50 -3.05
CA VAL A 41 -9.45 2.56 -2.95
C VAL A 41 -9.97 1.41 -2.10
N ALA A 42 -9.52 0.18 -2.35
CA ALA A 42 -9.92 -0.99 -1.56
C ALA A 42 -9.50 -0.87 -0.09
N LEU A 43 -8.29 -0.33 0.19
CA LEU A 43 -7.84 -0.04 1.55
C LEU A 43 -8.78 0.95 2.24
N THR A 44 -9.15 2.02 1.56
CA THR A 44 -10.08 3.04 2.09
C THR A 44 -11.43 2.42 2.40
N MET A 45 -12.00 1.70 1.43
CA MET A 45 -13.30 1.06 1.57
C MET A 45 -13.33 0.06 2.72
N VAL A 46 -12.33 -0.84 2.80
CA VAL A 46 -12.32 -1.86 3.85
C VAL A 46 -12.13 -1.29 5.24
N LEU A 47 -11.25 -0.30 5.43
CA LEU A 47 -11.06 0.34 6.73
C LEU A 47 -12.31 1.12 7.17
N HIS A 48 -12.93 1.86 6.23
CA HIS A 48 -14.18 2.57 6.50
C HIS A 48 -15.33 1.61 6.86
N ARG A 49 -15.55 0.54 6.08
CA ARG A 49 -16.62 -0.44 6.34
C ARG A 49 -16.39 -1.26 7.61
N LEU A 50 -15.14 -1.45 8.03
CA LEU A 50 -14.80 -2.05 9.33
C LEU A 50 -14.96 -1.09 10.51
N GLY A 51 -15.35 0.17 10.28
CA GLY A 51 -15.64 1.19 11.31
C GLY A 51 -14.39 1.82 11.93
N PHE A 52 -13.23 1.75 11.27
CA PHE A 52 -12.06 2.48 11.74
C PHE A 52 -12.20 3.98 11.47
N ALA A 53 -11.75 4.80 12.41
CA ALA A 53 -11.65 6.25 12.19
C ALA A 53 -10.56 6.51 11.14
N CYS A 54 -10.94 7.05 9.99
CA CYS A 54 -10.07 7.25 8.83
C CYS A 54 -9.99 8.72 8.44
N ARG A 55 -8.81 9.14 7.99
CA ARG A 55 -8.55 10.39 7.30
C ARG A 55 -7.75 10.09 6.04
N ALA A 56 -8.18 10.59 4.89
CA ALA A 56 -7.51 10.33 3.62
C ALA A 56 -6.44 11.38 3.34
N ALA A 57 -5.34 10.97 2.69
CA ALA A 57 -4.25 11.83 2.28
C ALA A 57 -3.87 11.54 0.82
N HIS A 58 -3.99 12.54 -0.05
CA HIS A 58 -3.67 12.45 -1.47
C HIS A 58 -2.50 13.36 -1.86
N CYS A 59 -1.51 12.81 -2.55
CA CYS A 59 -0.37 13.55 -3.09
C CYS A 59 -0.54 13.73 -4.60
N ASN A 60 -0.67 14.96 -5.07
CA ASN A 60 -0.61 15.30 -6.48
C ASN A 60 0.80 15.78 -6.85
N PHE A 61 1.50 15.00 -7.66
CA PHE A 61 2.87 15.30 -8.11
C PHE A 61 2.91 16.02 -9.47
N HIS A 62 1.77 16.28 -10.11
CA HIS A 62 1.63 16.90 -11.42
C HIS A 62 2.49 16.26 -12.54
N LEU A 63 2.81 14.97 -12.41
CA LEU A 63 3.68 14.28 -13.36
C LEU A 63 2.95 13.84 -14.64
N ARG A 64 1.62 13.81 -14.59
CA ARG A 64 0.76 13.31 -15.68
C ARG A 64 -0.24 14.34 -16.20
N GLY A 65 -0.04 15.61 -15.90
CA GLY A 65 -0.93 16.69 -16.34
C GLY A 65 -2.39 16.43 -15.94
N GLU A 66 -3.31 16.46 -16.90
CA GLU A 66 -4.76 16.30 -16.69
C GLU A 66 -5.15 14.97 -16.01
N GLU A 67 -4.37 13.91 -16.19
CA GLU A 67 -4.63 12.66 -15.46
C GLU A 67 -4.42 12.80 -13.95
N SER A 68 -3.42 13.59 -13.53
CA SER A 68 -3.20 13.85 -12.10
C SER A 68 -4.35 14.62 -11.48
N ASP A 69 -4.94 15.56 -12.22
CA ASP A 69 -6.08 16.35 -11.75
C ASP A 69 -7.38 15.53 -11.76
N ARG A 70 -7.56 14.66 -12.76
CA ARG A 70 -8.66 13.68 -12.80
C ARG A 70 -8.60 12.74 -11.59
N ASP A 71 -7.42 12.23 -11.25
CA ASP A 71 -7.24 11.30 -10.15
C ASP A 71 -7.54 11.98 -8.81
N GLU A 72 -7.11 13.23 -8.62
CA GLU A 72 -7.46 14.03 -7.44
C GLU A 72 -8.97 14.29 -7.37
N HIS A 73 -9.61 14.61 -8.50
CA HIS A 73 -11.06 14.81 -8.53
C HIS A 73 -11.81 13.54 -8.12
N PHE A 74 -11.40 12.38 -8.62
CA PHE A 74 -11.96 11.08 -8.22
C PHE A 74 -11.81 10.85 -6.71
N VAL A 75 -10.62 11.09 -6.15
CA VAL A 75 -10.36 10.92 -4.72
C VAL A 75 -11.25 11.83 -3.87
N ARG A 76 -11.46 13.10 -4.28
CA ARG A 76 -12.36 14.05 -3.62
C ARG A 76 -13.80 13.57 -3.63
N GLN A 77 -14.29 13.06 -4.76
CA GLN A 77 -15.63 12.51 -4.87
C GLN A 77 -15.83 11.28 -3.97
N LEU A 78 -14.87 10.35 -4.00
CA LEU A 78 -14.92 9.14 -3.20
C LEU A 78 -14.95 9.47 -1.70
N THR A 79 -14.05 10.30 -1.21
CA THR A 79 -13.97 10.67 0.22
C THR A 79 -15.20 11.44 0.68
N SER A 80 -15.73 12.35 -0.15
CA SER A 80 -16.99 13.05 0.12
C SER A 80 -18.17 12.10 0.25
N SER A 81 -18.26 11.06 -0.59
CA SER A 81 -19.34 10.07 -0.54
C SER A 81 -19.29 9.18 0.71
N LEU A 82 -18.11 9.07 1.34
CA LEU A 82 -17.86 8.26 2.53
C LEU A 82 -17.83 9.09 3.83
N ASP A 83 -18.00 10.41 3.75
CA ASP A 83 -17.84 11.34 4.87
C ASP A 83 -16.43 11.20 5.53
N ILE A 84 -15.40 10.98 4.70
CA ILE A 84 -14.00 10.90 5.13
C ILE A 84 -13.32 12.24 4.83
N GLU A 85 -12.69 12.84 5.84
CA GLU A 85 -11.89 14.05 5.65
C GLU A 85 -10.66 13.76 4.76
N LEU A 86 -10.41 14.65 3.80
CA LEU A 86 -9.33 14.53 2.83
C LEU A 86 -8.36 15.70 2.92
N ASP A 87 -7.09 15.39 3.14
CA ASP A 87 -5.98 16.31 2.92
C ASP A 87 -5.35 16.08 1.55
N THR A 88 -5.03 17.15 0.86
CA THR A 88 -4.33 17.11 -0.44
C THR A 88 -3.10 18.00 -0.41
N VAL A 89 -2.03 17.55 -1.08
CA VAL A 89 -0.81 18.31 -1.27
C VAL A 89 -0.37 18.25 -2.73
N HIS A 90 0.16 19.37 -3.23
CA HIS A 90 0.73 19.49 -4.56
C HIS A 90 2.24 19.65 -4.44
N PHE A 91 3.01 18.78 -5.12
CA PHE A 91 4.47 18.80 -5.06
C PHE A 91 5.09 19.22 -6.39
N ASP A 92 6.03 20.16 -6.33
CA ASP A 92 6.96 20.41 -7.43
C ASP A 92 8.19 19.50 -7.30
N VAL A 93 8.07 18.31 -7.88
CA VAL A 93 9.12 17.28 -7.81
C VAL A 93 10.37 17.71 -8.57
N LYS A 94 10.23 18.48 -9.64
CA LYS A 94 11.37 18.95 -10.44
C LYS A 94 12.23 19.91 -9.62
N LYS A 95 11.59 20.83 -8.91
CA LYS A 95 12.26 21.77 -8.00
C LYS A 95 12.96 21.00 -6.88
N TYR A 96 12.28 20.03 -6.26
CA TYR A 96 12.86 19.20 -5.20
C TYR A 96 14.14 18.47 -5.66
N ILE A 97 14.11 17.84 -6.85
CA ILE A 97 15.28 17.15 -7.41
C ILE A 97 16.43 18.12 -7.71
N ALA A 98 16.12 19.33 -8.24
CA ALA A 98 17.12 20.35 -8.55
C ALA A 98 17.84 20.89 -7.29
N GLU A 99 17.14 20.95 -6.16
CA GLU A 99 17.65 21.41 -4.86
C GLU A 99 18.30 20.29 -4.03
N ALA A 100 18.16 19.02 -4.47
CA ALA A 100 18.67 17.86 -3.73
C ALA A 100 20.20 17.86 -3.65
N LYS A 101 20.74 17.62 -2.46
CA LYS A 101 22.19 17.55 -2.22
C LYS A 101 22.85 16.24 -2.72
N ARG A 102 22.06 15.29 -3.20
CA ARG A 102 22.49 13.98 -3.71
C ARG A 102 21.73 13.63 -4.99
N PRO A 103 22.30 12.78 -5.86
CA PRO A 103 21.56 12.27 -7.02
C PRO A 103 20.27 11.59 -6.56
N THR A 104 19.12 12.13 -6.97
CA THR A 104 17.80 11.65 -6.55
C THR A 104 16.98 11.32 -7.79
N SER A 105 16.53 10.09 -7.93
CA SER A 105 15.62 9.73 -9.02
C SER A 105 14.22 10.31 -8.78
N LEU A 106 13.43 10.43 -9.84
CA LEU A 106 12.04 10.91 -9.76
C LEU A 106 11.23 10.09 -8.75
N GLU A 107 11.38 8.77 -8.77
CA GLU A 107 10.68 7.86 -7.87
C GLU A 107 11.11 8.08 -6.41
N MET A 108 12.42 8.23 -6.15
CA MET A 108 12.93 8.52 -4.80
C MET A 108 12.40 9.86 -4.29
N ALA A 109 12.38 10.91 -5.13
CA ALA A 109 11.86 12.21 -4.77
C ALA A 109 10.38 12.16 -4.41
N CYS A 110 9.55 11.54 -5.24
CA CYS A 110 8.12 11.36 -4.95
C CYS A 110 7.90 10.55 -3.66
N ARG A 111 8.73 9.54 -3.43
CA ARG A 111 8.65 8.73 -2.22
C ARG A 111 9.03 9.53 -0.98
N GLU A 112 10.15 10.26 -0.99
CA GLU A 112 10.61 11.09 0.12
C GLU A 112 9.55 12.14 0.48
N LEU A 113 9.11 12.95 -0.49
CA LEU A 113 8.08 13.97 -0.30
C LEU A 113 6.79 13.40 0.30
N ARG A 114 6.32 12.26 -0.23
CA ARG A 114 5.12 11.59 0.26
C ARG A 114 5.24 11.16 1.72
N TYR A 115 6.33 10.47 2.09
CA TYR A 115 6.48 9.95 3.44
C TYR A 115 6.77 11.04 4.47
N ASP A 116 7.47 12.11 4.06
CA ASP A 116 7.69 13.28 4.91
C ASP A 116 6.36 13.94 5.26
N TRP A 117 5.54 14.21 4.25
CA TRP A 117 4.22 14.78 4.45
C TRP A 117 3.28 13.87 5.25
N PHE A 118 3.30 12.58 5.02
CA PHE A 118 2.51 11.65 5.82
C PHE A 118 2.92 11.64 7.30
N ARG A 119 4.21 11.83 7.61
CA ARG A 119 4.68 11.98 9.00
C ARG A 119 4.16 13.27 9.62
N GLU A 120 4.16 14.37 8.89
CA GLU A 120 3.59 15.64 9.33
C GLU A 120 2.10 15.51 9.63
N LEU A 121 1.32 14.95 8.70
CA LEU A 121 -0.11 14.71 8.90
C LEU A 121 -0.36 13.82 10.13
N ARG A 122 0.38 12.72 10.27
CA ARG A 122 0.24 11.83 11.42
C ARG A 122 0.45 12.57 12.74
N HIS A 123 1.44 13.43 12.80
CA HIS A 123 1.72 14.24 13.99
C HIS A 123 0.59 15.27 14.24
N ASN A 124 0.21 16.02 13.20
CA ASN A 124 -0.76 17.12 13.33
C ASN A 124 -2.16 16.63 13.75
N PHE A 125 -2.56 15.45 13.31
CA PHE A 125 -3.86 14.87 13.64
C PHE A 125 -3.80 13.84 14.77
N ASN A 126 -2.65 13.69 15.44
CA ASN A 126 -2.43 12.65 16.43
C ASN A 126 -2.89 11.26 15.97
N ALA A 127 -2.65 10.97 14.68
CA ALA A 127 -3.03 9.69 14.11
C ALA A 127 -2.06 8.58 14.56
N GLN A 128 -2.61 7.40 14.82
CA GLN A 128 -1.81 6.27 15.32
C GLN A 128 -0.87 5.69 14.27
N ALA A 129 -1.29 5.73 12.99
CA ALA A 129 -0.52 5.15 11.88
C ALA A 129 -0.89 5.79 10.54
N VAL A 130 -0.02 5.54 9.56
CA VAL A 130 -0.28 5.78 8.13
C VAL A 130 -0.48 4.44 7.44
N ALA A 131 -1.65 4.21 6.86
CA ALA A 131 -1.97 3.00 6.12
C ALA A 131 -1.64 3.16 4.63
N ILE A 132 -0.83 2.23 4.11
CA ILE A 132 -0.42 2.18 2.69
C ILE A 132 -0.88 0.85 2.09
N ALA A 133 -1.39 0.92 0.87
CA ALA A 133 -2.09 -0.17 0.20
C ALA A 133 -1.16 -1.18 -0.51
N HIS A 134 0.01 -1.51 0.08
CA HIS A 134 0.83 -2.60 -0.43
C HIS A 134 0.12 -3.93 -0.17
N ASN A 135 0.07 -4.78 -1.19
CA ASN A 135 -0.59 -6.07 -1.18
C ASN A 135 0.40 -7.26 -1.20
N ALA A 136 -0.11 -8.49 -1.22
CA ALA A 136 0.71 -9.69 -1.21
C ALA A 136 1.57 -9.84 -2.48
N ASP A 137 1.07 -9.40 -3.64
CA ASP A 137 1.83 -9.40 -4.90
C ASP A 137 3.03 -8.47 -4.83
N ASP A 138 2.84 -7.23 -4.32
CA ASP A 138 3.93 -6.27 -4.12
C ASP A 138 5.01 -6.82 -3.18
N ASN A 139 4.61 -7.60 -2.18
CA ASN A 139 5.54 -8.23 -1.26
C ASN A 139 6.38 -9.31 -1.92
N ILE A 140 5.78 -10.17 -2.74
CA ILE A 140 6.46 -11.18 -3.56
C ILE A 140 7.47 -10.50 -4.49
N GLU A 141 7.04 -9.46 -5.22
CA GLU A 141 7.90 -8.69 -6.12
C GLU A 141 9.11 -8.11 -5.38
N THR A 142 8.87 -7.51 -4.22
CA THR A 142 9.93 -6.91 -3.40
C THR A 142 10.98 -7.93 -2.98
N VAL A 143 10.55 -9.10 -2.54
CA VAL A 143 11.49 -10.14 -2.09
C VAL A 143 12.27 -10.72 -3.28
N LEU A 144 11.62 -10.97 -4.41
CA LEU A 144 12.31 -11.43 -5.61
C LEU A 144 13.35 -10.42 -6.10
N LEU A 145 13.02 -9.12 -6.10
CA LEU A 145 13.99 -8.08 -6.43
C LEU A 145 15.15 -8.03 -5.45
N ASN A 146 14.88 -8.20 -4.16
CA ASN A 146 15.92 -8.27 -3.14
C ASN A 146 16.83 -9.48 -3.36
N MET A 147 16.27 -10.65 -3.66
CA MET A 147 17.05 -11.86 -3.98
C MET A 147 17.96 -11.64 -5.19
N LEU A 148 17.44 -11.05 -6.26
CA LEU A 148 18.20 -10.77 -7.49
C LEU A 148 19.33 -9.75 -7.28
N ARG A 149 19.19 -8.88 -6.28
CA ARG A 149 20.23 -7.89 -5.90
C ARG A 149 21.24 -8.40 -4.89
N GLY A 150 21.03 -9.60 -4.35
CA GLY A 150 21.81 -10.16 -3.25
C GLY A 150 21.34 -9.55 -1.93
N THR A 151 20.76 -10.36 -1.06
CA THR A 151 20.26 -9.91 0.25
C THR A 151 20.43 -10.98 1.32
N GLY A 152 20.57 -10.55 2.58
CA GLY A 152 20.47 -11.41 3.74
C GLY A 152 19.03 -11.64 4.20
N ILE A 153 18.88 -12.29 5.36
CA ILE A 153 17.58 -12.66 5.95
C ILE A 153 16.62 -11.47 6.07
N THR A 154 17.13 -10.28 6.38
CA THR A 154 16.35 -9.05 6.51
C THR A 154 15.63 -8.66 5.21
N GLY A 155 16.28 -8.83 4.06
CA GLY A 155 15.62 -8.55 2.77
C GLY A 155 14.67 -9.66 2.33
N LEU A 156 14.89 -10.92 2.77
CA LEU A 156 14.03 -12.06 2.48
C LEU A 156 12.72 -12.07 3.28
N ARG A 157 12.66 -11.39 4.43
CA ARG A 157 11.41 -11.28 5.22
C ARG A 157 10.31 -10.47 4.53
N GLY A 158 10.65 -9.75 3.45
CA GLY A 158 9.74 -8.88 2.73
C GLY A 158 9.33 -7.62 3.48
N MET A 159 8.19 -7.05 3.11
CA MET A 159 7.62 -5.89 3.77
C MET A 159 7.06 -6.25 5.13
N LEU A 160 7.30 -5.40 6.12
CA LEU A 160 6.69 -5.54 7.45
C LEU A 160 5.24 -5.04 7.42
N PRO A 161 4.31 -5.72 8.14
CA PRO A 161 2.95 -5.22 8.35
C PRO A 161 2.91 -3.84 9.02
N LEU A 162 3.82 -3.61 9.95
CA LEU A 162 4.08 -2.33 10.63
C LEU A 162 5.60 -2.08 10.59
N ASN A 163 6.02 -0.89 10.18
CA ASN A 163 7.41 -0.47 10.26
C ASN A 163 7.66 0.52 11.42
N ASN A 164 8.93 0.89 11.62
CA ASN A 164 9.35 1.81 12.68
C ASN A 164 8.77 3.24 12.52
N ASP A 165 8.37 3.64 11.32
CA ASP A 165 7.79 4.96 11.03
C ASP A 165 6.26 4.99 11.25
N SER A 166 5.69 3.98 11.91
CA SER A 166 4.25 3.82 12.09
C SER A 166 3.47 3.69 10.76
N VAL A 167 4.11 3.18 9.71
CA VAL A 167 3.44 2.83 8.46
C VAL A 167 2.93 1.41 8.55
N ILE A 168 1.61 1.25 8.38
CA ILE A 168 0.94 -0.05 8.37
C ILE A 168 0.55 -0.46 6.95
N ARG A 169 0.46 -1.77 6.72
CA ARG A 169 0.11 -2.37 5.41
C ARG A 169 -0.98 -3.43 5.58
N PRO A 170 -2.23 -3.01 5.79
CA PRO A 170 -3.32 -3.94 6.07
C PRO A 170 -3.60 -4.95 4.95
N LEU A 171 -3.25 -4.60 3.69
CA LEU A 171 -3.51 -5.44 2.52
C LEU A 171 -2.39 -6.45 2.21
N LEU A 172 -1.33 -6.57 3.02
CA LEU A 172 -0.27 -7.56 2.79
C LEU A 172 -0.73 -9.02 2.82
N SER A 173 -1.94 -9.29 3.34
CA SER A 173 -2.53 -10.63 3.37
C SER A 173 -3.38 -10.97 2.14
N VAL A 174 -3.66 -10.00 1.27
CA VAL A 174 -4.56 -10.18 0.13
C VAL A 174 -3.83 -9.95 -1.18
N TYR A 175 -4.29 -10.63 -2.23
CA TYR A 175 -3.74 -10.51 -3.58
C TYR A 175 -4.48 -9.46 -4.39
N ARG A 176 -3.85 -8.95 -5.42
CA ARG A 176 -4.42 -7.96 -6.35
C ARG A 176 -5.76 -8.42 -6.92
N GLN A 177 -5.86 -9.67 -7.30
CA GLN A 177 -7.10 -10.25 -7.83
C GLN A 177 -8.24 -10.22 -6.80
N GLU A 178 -7.95 -10.46 -5.51
CA GLU A 178 -8.94 -10.36 -4.44
C GLU A 178 -9.40 -8.91 -4.23
N ILE A 179 -8.48 -7.94 -4.40
CA ILE A 179 -8.77 -6.51 -4.32
C ILE A 179 -9.74 -6.08 -5.43
N GLU A 180 -9.45 -6.48 -6.67
CA GLU A 180 -10.30 -6.14 -7.82
C GLU A 180 -11.69 -6.77 -7.70
N ALA A 181 -11.76 -8.05 -7.34
CA ALA A 181 -13.02 -8.75 -7.08
C ALA A 181 -13.83 -8.11 -5.94
N TYR A 182 -13.16 -7.64 -4.88
CA TYR A 182 -13.83 -6.92 -3.79
C TYR A 182 -14.45 -5.61 -4.26
N LEU A 183 -13.70 -4.79 -5.00
CA LEU A 183 -14.21 -3.51 -5.53
C LEU A 183 -15.37 -3.72 -6.49
N GLU A 184 -15.31 -4.72 -7.34
CA GLU A 184 -16.41 -5.11 -8.23
C GLU A 184 -17.65 -5.52 -7.42
N ALA A 185 -17.48 -6.35 -6.39
CA ALA A 185 -18.58 -6.83 -5.54
C ALA A 185 -19.29 -5.70 -4.78
N ILE A 186 -18.58 -4.64 -4.40
CA ILE A 186 -19.16 -3.47 -3.72
C ILE A 186 -19.56 -2.34 -4.68
N GLY A 187 -19.33 -2.51 -5.99
CA GLY A 187 -19.71 -1.53 -7.02
C GLY A 187 -18.90 -0.23 -6.97
N VAL A 188 -17.65 -0.26 -6.49
CA VAL A 188 -16.80 0.94 -6.38
C VAL A 188 -15.74 0.94 -7.49
N GLY A 189 -15.71 2.01 -8.28
CA GLY A 189 -14.72 2.23 -9.32
C GLY A 189 -13.36 2.69 -8.75
N PHE A 190 -12.36 2.69 -9.63
CA PHE A 190 -11.02 3.22 -9.34
C PHE A 190 -10.39 3.78 -10.61
N VAL A 191 -9.34 4.60 -10.48
CA VAL A 191 -8.59 5.12 -11.62
C VAL A 191 -7.46 4.17 -12.00
N THR A 192 -7.28 3.98 -13.31
CA THR A 192 -6.19 3.20 -13.86
C THR A 192 -5.09 4.13 -14.30
N ASP A 193 -3.87 3.88 -13.81
CA ASP A 193 -2.68 4.63 -14.16
C ASP A 193 -2.17 4.21 -15.53
N SER A 194 -2.12 5.14 -16.49
CA SER A 194 -1.60 4.89 -17.84
C SER A 194 -0.08 4.69 -17.86
N THR A 195 0.65 5.23 -16.87
CA THR A 195 2.12 5.19 -16.79
C THR A 195 2.69 4.00 -16.04
N ASN A 196 1.88 3.06 -15.60
CA ASN A 196 2.33 1.80 -14.99
C ASN A 196 3.32 1.01 -15.89
N HIS A 197 3.54 1.50 -17.11
CA HIS A 197 4.45 0.88 -18.08
C HIS A 197 5.90 1.35 -18.01
N GLU A 198 6.23 2.52 -17.40
CA GLU A 198 7.56 3.14 -17.57
C GLU A 198 8.39 3.29 -16.28
N SER A 199 7.80 3.49 -15.11
CA SER A 199 8.52 4.03 -13.96
C SER A 199 9.32 3.02 -13.10
N GLU A 200 9.09 1.73 -13.23
CA GLU A 200 9.84 0.68 -12.49
C GLU A 200 10.30 -0.45 -13.42
N PHE A 201 11.28 -0.16 -14.27
CA PHE A 201 11.73 -1.11 -15.32
C PHE A 201 11.99 -2.54 -14.79
N GLY A 202 12.56 -2.69 -13.60
CA GLY A 202 12.80 -4.00 -12.98
C GLY A 202 11.54 -4.64 -12.43
N ARG A 203 10.73 -3.88 -11.67
CA ARG A 203 9.50 -4.38 -11.04
C ARG A 203 8.42 -4.66 -12.09
N ASN A 204 8.23 -3.78 -13.07
CA ASN A 204 7.28 -3.99 -14.15
C ASN A 204 7.64 -5.18 -15.04
N LYS A 205 8.93 -5.42 -15.31
CA LYS A 205 9.36 -6.65 -16.01
C LYS A 205 9.05 -7.89 -15.19
N LEU A 206 9.32 -7.86 -13.90
CA LEU A 206 9.01 -8.97 -13.01
C LEU A 206 7.51 -9.26 -12.99
N ARG A 207 6.69 -8.24 -12.74
CA ARG A 207 5.23 -8.31 -12.67
C ARG A 207 4.59 -8.80 -13.97
N ASN A 208 4.99 -8.20 -15.10
CA ASN A 208 4.28 -8.38 -16.36
C ASN A 208 4.84 -9.50 -17.24
N LYS A 209 6.09 -9.94 -16.99
CA LYS A 209 6.74 -10.96 -17.83
C LYS A 209 7.15 -12.21 -17.05
N VAL A 210 7.78 -12.05 -15.88
CA VAL A 210 8.38 -13.20 -15.18
C VAL A 210 7.35 -13.93 -14.33
N LEU A 211 6.62 -13.20 -13.47
CA LEU A 211 5.65 -13.80 -12.56
C LEU A 211 4.51 -14.53 -13.25
N PRO A 212 3.94 -14.04 -14.38
CA PRO A 212 2.91 -14.78 -15.10
C PRO A 212 3.41 -16.13 -15.62
N ILE A 213 4.64 -16.20 -16.16
CA ILE A 213 5.26 -17.44 -16.61
C ILE A 213 5.50 -18.37 -15.41
N LEU A 214 6.08 -17.83 -14.34
CA LEU A 214 6.36 -18.63 -13.14
C LEU A 214 5.09 -19.27 -12.57
N PHE A 215 4.00 -18.52 -12.45
CA PHE A 215 2.75 -19.02 -11.89
C PHE A 215 1.93 -19.88 -12.86
N SER A 216 2.17 -19.77 -14.17
CA SER A 216 1.62 -20.72 -15.15
C SER A 216 2.27 -22.11 -15.04
N LEU A 217 3.57 -22.15 -14.74
CA LEU A 217 4.32 -23.39 -14.53
C LEU A 217 4.10 -23.99 -13.13
N PHE A 218 3.90 -23.14 -12.15
CA PHE A 218 3.68 -23.50 -10.73
C PHE A 218 2.41 -22.85 -10.19
N PRO A 219 1.23 -23.42 -10.42
CA PRO A 219 -0.06 -22.81 -10.02
C PRO A 219 -0.16 -22.46 -8.53
N ASP A 220 0.42 -23.28 -7.64
CA ASP A 220 0.49 -23.03 -6.19
C ASP A 220 1.68 -22.14 -5.79
N GLY A 221 2.51 -21.72 -6.73
CA GLY A 221 3.75 -20.97 -6.48
C GLY A 221 3.53 -19.67 -5.72
N LYS A 222 2.44 -18.97 -6.02
CA LYS A 222 2.06 -17.74 -5.33
C LYS A 222 1.79 -17.94 -3.83
N LYS A 223 1.03 -18.99 -3.50
CA LYS A 223 0.74 -19.40 -2.12
C LYS A 223 2.01 -19.90 -1.41
N GLY A 224 2.81 -20.70 -2.11
CA GLY A 224 4.10 -21.19 -1.60
C GLY A 224 5.05 -20.06 -1.24
N MET A 225 5.19 -19.06 -2.13
CA MET A 225 5.99 -17.86 -1.86
C MET A 225 5.48 -17.09 -0.63
N THR A 226 4.18 -16.84 -0.54
CA THR A 226 3.60 -16.13 0.60
C THR A 226 3.86 -16.86 1.92
N ASN A 227 3.75 -18.19 1.94
CA ASN A 227 4.09 -19.00 3.11
C ASN A 227 5.58 -18.88 3.47
N THR A 228 6.47 -18.97 2.47
CA THR A 228 7.91 -18.80 2.66
C THR A 228 8.24 -17.43 3.27
N LEU A 229 7.60 -16.36 2.79
CA LEU A 229 7.78 -15.00 3.34
C LEU A 229 7.37 -14.91 4.81
N SER A 230 6.29 -15.59 5.19
CA SER A 230 5.86 -15.67 6.59
C SER A 230 6.90 -16.37 7.47
N LEU A 231 7.45 -17.49 7.01
CA LEU A 231 8.51 -18.24 7.71
C LEU A 231 9.81 -17.42 7.80
N MET A 232 10.20 -16.73 6.72
CA MET A 232 11.40 -15.87 6.73
C MET A 232 11.25 -14.70 7.69
N ARG A 233 10.05 -14.17 7.87
CA ARG A 233 9.78 -13.14 8.86
C ARG A 233 9.98 -13.64 10.28
N GLN A 234 9.40 -14.79 10.61
CA GLN A 234 9.59 -15.43 11.92
C GLN A 234 11.07 -15.76 12.19
N ALA A 235 11.77 -16.30 11.20
CA ALA A 235 13.20 -16.58 11.31
C ALA A 235 14.01 -15.30 11.54
N ASN A 236 13.66 -14.20 10.85
CA ASN A 236 14.34 -12.92 11.06
C ASN A 236 14.07 -12.32 12.44
N GLU A 237 12.85 -12.43 12.98
CA GLU A 237 12.52 -12.00 14.35
C GLU A 237 13.38 -12.77 15.35
N PHE A 238 13.38 -14.10 15.28
CA PHE A 238 14.21 -14.95 16.14
C PHE A 238 15.70 -14.59 16.04
N TYR A 239 16.23 -14.40 14.83
CA TYR A 239 17.63 -14.03 14.62
C TYR A 239 17.96 -12.66 15.23
N THR A 240 17.06 -11.68 15.07
CA THR A 240 17.26 -10.33 15.62
C THR A 240 17.25 -10.33 17.16
N ASP A 241 16.31 -11.07 17.75
CA ASP A 241 16.18 -11.19 19.21
C ASP A 241 17.34 -11.95 19.85
N SER A 242 18.00 -12.84 19.08
CA SER A 242 19.16 -13.62 19.58
C SER A 242 20.50 -12.86 19.53
N ILE A 243 20.55 -11.73 18.81
CA ILE A 243 21.79 -10.92 18.66
C ILE A 243 21.75 -9.66 19.55
N ASN A 244 20.57 -9.23 19.99
CA ASN A 244 20.38 -8.10 20.93
C ASN A 244 20.34 -8.58 22.37
#